data_ef9abe869245f52ce4f837634174ee3f
#
_entry.id   ef9abe869245f52ce4f837634174ee3f
#
_cell.length_a   1.000
_cell.length_b   1.000
_cell.length_c   1.000
_cell.angle_alpha   90.00
_cell.angle_beta   90.00
_cell.angle_gamma   90.00
#
_symmetry.space_group_name_H-M   'P 1'
#
loop_
_entity.id
_entity.type
_entity.pdbx_description
1 polymer ?
#
loop_
_entity_poly.entity_id
_entity_poly.type
_entity_poly.pdbx_seq_one_letter_code
_entity_poly.pdbx_strand_id
1 'polypeptide(L)'
;MKLKKYNEFEQLNEEAKLSKVVKKAEVDGFTVYIGRNAEMNDILTTEIAKPGDIWMHASGVPGSHVVIKIDDEKPSKGTIREVAKIAAQNSKGKGKVDVVYTDAKNVTKTSKHNVGQVSVDYSKSDIVKVYAN
;
A
#
# COMPACT_ATOMS: atom_id res chain seq x y z
N MET A 1 22.86 -29.61 13.10
CA MET A 1 22.55 -29.15 12.46
C MET A 1 22.93 -28.25 11.94
N LYS A 2 23.13 -27.96 11.60
CA LYS A 2 23.24 -27.07 11.13
C LYS A 2 23.05 -26.25 10.58
N LEU A 3 23.50 -26.16 10.82
CA LEU A 3 23.19 -25.11 10.56
C LEU A 3 23.11 -24.66 9.33
N LYS A 4 22.21 -24.36 8.99
CA LYS A 4 21.98 -23.87 7.73
C LYS A 4 22.23 -22.47 7.59
N LYS A 5 22.44 -22.00 6.41
CA LYS A 5 22.67 -20.62 6.11
C LYS A 5 21.47 -20.01 5.53
N TYR A 6 20.43 -19.91 6.28
CA TYR A 6 19.27 -19.14 5.86
C TYR A 6 19.54 -17.71 6.16
N ASN A 7 19.03 -16.79 5.36
CA ASN A 7 18.99 -15.42 5.81
C ASN A 7 17.90 -15.29 6.87
N GLU A 8 17.99 -14.27 7.69
CA GLU A 8 17.07 -14.12 8.80
C GLU A 8 15.62 -13.99 8.36
N PHE A 9 15.41 -13.34 7.21
CA PHE A 9 14.05 -13.13 6.72
C PHE A 9 13.38 -14.47 6.43
N GLU A 10 14.10 -15.40 5.81
CA GLU A 10 13.51 -16.69 5.44
C GLU A 10 13.15 -17.54 6.64
N GLN A 11 13.78 -17.28 7.79
CA GLN A 11 13.50 -18.05 9.00
C GLN A 11 12.32 -17.51 9.78
N LEU A 12 11.79 -16.35 9.39
CA LEU A 12 10.67 -15.75 10.09
C LEU A 12 9.36 -16.41 9.67
N ASN A 13 8.36 -16.38 10.58
CA ASN A 13 7.02 -16.78 10.20
C ASN A 13 6.40 -15.71 9.31
N GLU A 14 5.23 -16.00 8.75
CA GLU A 14 4.59 -15.11 7.78
C GLU A 14 4.26 -13.74 8.37
N GLU A 15 3.81 -13.73 9.62
CA GLU A 15 3.47 -12.46 10.27
C GLU A 15 4.71 -11.60 10.46
N ALA A 16 5.81 -12.21 10.89
CA ALA A 16 7.06 -11.48 11.09
C ALA A 16 7.63 -10.98 9.77
N LYS A 17 7.52 -11.77 8.70
CA LYS A 17 7.94 -11.34 7.38
C LYS A 17 7.14 -10.13 6.93
N LEU A 18 5.82 -10.19 7.10
CA LEU A 18 4.93 -9.11 6.71
C LEU A 18 5.28 -7.82 7.45
N SER A 19 5.61 -7.92 8.74
CA SER A 19 5.92 -6.73 9.54
C SER A 19 7.21 -6.05 9.11
N LYS A 20 8.07 -6.74 8.37
CA LYS A 20 9.27 -6.11 7.82
C LYS A 20 8.97 -5.32 6.55
N VAL A 21 7.91 -5.69 5.86
CA VAL A 21 7.52 -5.04 4.62
C VAL A 21 6.60 -3.86 4.87
N VAL A 22 5.65 -4.02 5.80
CA VAL A 22 4.61 -3.02 6.00
C VAL A 22 4.42 -2.69 7.47
N LYS A 23 3.93 -1.47 7.70
CA LYS A 23 3.24 -1.13 8.94
C LYS A 23 1.78 -1.51 8.75
N LYS A 24 1.13 -1.87 9.82
CA LYS A 24 -0.23 -2.37 9.78
C LYS A 24 -1.14 -1.47 10.60
N ALA A 25 -2.32 -1.19 10.08
CA ALA A 25 -3.33 -0.42 10.77
C ALA A 25 -4.67 -1.12 10.61
N GLU A 26 -5.62 -0.81 11.49
CA GLU A 26 -6.99 -1.29 11.40
C GLU A 26 -7.90 -0.07 11.29
N VAL A 27 -8.74 -0.06 10.26
CA VAL A 27 -9.69 1.03 10.05
C VAL A 27 -11.05 0.42 9.76
N ASP A 28 -12.01 0.67 10.64
CA ASP A 28 -13.38 0.19 10.49
C ASP A 28 -13.46 -1.32 10.22
N GLY A 29 -12.58 -2.09 10.86
CA GLY A 29 -12.54 -3.53 10.70
C GLY A 29 -11.72 -4.02 9.53
N PHE A 30 -11.19 -3.13 8.72
CA PHE A 30 -10.34 -3.51 7.60
C PHE A 30 -8.87 -3.45 7.98
N THR A 31 -8.10 -4.42 7.51
CA THR A 31 -6.65 -4.41 7.68
C THR A 31 -6.05 -3.56 6.58
N VAL A 32 -5.18 -2.64 6.98
CA VAL A 32 -4.54 -1.70 6.07
C VAL A 32 -3.02 -1.89 6.18
N TYR A 33 -2.37 -2.05 5.03
CA TYR A 33 -0.92 -2.20 4.97
C TYR A 33 -0.30 -0.93 4.39
N ILE A 34 0.78 -0.47 4.99
CA ILE A 34 1.49 0.74 4.60
C ILE A 34 2.95 0.35 4.33
N GLY A 35 3.42 0.50 3.10
CA GLY A 35 4.80 0.15 2.75
C GLY A 35 5.80 0.99 3.51
N ARG A 36 6.87 0.38 3.98
CA ARG A 36 7.83 1.05 4.84
C ARG A 36 8.82 1.94 4.09
N ASN A 37 9.10 1.61 2.84
CA ASN A 37 10.03 2.38 2.01
C ASN A 37 9.79 1.99 0.54
N ALA A 38 10.57 2.54 -0.37
CA ALA A 38 10.36 2.32 -1.80
C ALA A 38 10.44 0.84 -2.17
N GLU A 39 11.42 0.12 -1.64
CA GLU A 39 11.54 -1.31 -1.94
C GLU A 39 10.36 -2.10 -1.39
N MET A 40 9.93 -1.79 -0.19
CA MET A 40 8.81 -2.48 0.44
C MET A 40 7.50 -2.10 -0.22
N ASN A 41 7.38 -0.89 -0.75
CA ASN A 41 6.22 -0.51 -1.57
C ASN A 41 6.07 -1.45 -2.76
N ASP A 42 7.18 -1.77 -3.42
CA ASP A 42 7.14 -2.69 -4.57
C ASP A 42 6.65 -4.07 -4.13
N ILE A 43 7.17 -4.59 -3.02
CA ILE A 43 6.76 -5.89 -2.51
C ILE A 43 5.27 -5.86 -2.15
N LEU A 44 4.83 -4.82 -1.45
CA LEU A 44 3.43 -4.69 -1.09
C LEU A 44 2.53 -4.72 -2.33
N THR A 45 2.90 -3.95 -3.34
CA THR A 45 2.06 -3.78 -4.52
C THR A 45 2.08 -5.01 -5.43
N THR A 46 3.25 -5.66 -5.58
CA THR A 46 3.38 -6.74 -6.55
C THR A 46 3.20 -8.13 -5.96
N GLU A 47 3.44 -8.31 -4.67
CA GLU A 47 3.42 -9.65 -4.06
C GLU A 47 2.35 -9.84 -3.01
N ILE A 48 1.99 -8.80 -2.27
CA ILE A 48 1.04 -8.90 -1.16
C ILE A 48 -0.37 -8.52 -1.60
N ALA A 49 -0.51 -7.43 -2.32
CA ALA A 49 -1.83 -6.99 -2.79
C ALA A 49 -2.38 -7.98 -3.80
N LYS A 50 -3.67 -8.25 -3.71
CA LYS A 50 -4.38 -9.17 -4.60
C LYS A 50 -5.43 -8.41 -5.38
N PRO A 51 -5.86 -8.92 -6.55
CA PRO A 51 -7.01 -8.33 -7.23
C PRO A 51 -8.19 -8.25 -6.26
N GLY A 52 -8.85 -7.12 -6.26
CA GLY A 52 -9.95 -6.85 -5.33
C GLY A 52 -9.53 -6.01 -4.14
N ASP A 53 -8.26 -6.05 -3.75
CA ASP A 53 -7.76 -5.16 -2.71
C ASP A 53 -7.73 -3.73 -3.25
N ILE A 54 -7.79 -2.75 -2.36
CA ILE A 54 -7.75 -1.34 -2.76
C ILE A 54 -6.36 -0.80 -2.51
N TRP A 55 -5.75 -0.27 -3.57
CA TRP A 55 -4.42 0.34 -3.56
C TRP A 55 -4.57 1.85 -3.56
N MET A 56 -3.76 2.54 -2.76
CA MET A 56 -3.80 4.00 -2.65
C MET A 56 -2.40 4.59 -2.63
N HIS A 57 -2.31 5.83 -3.11
CA HIS A 57 -1.05 6.59 -3.07
C HIS A 57 -1.35 8.07 -3.18
N ALA A 58 -0.62 8.88 -2.41
CA ALA A 58 -0.71 10.34 -2.53
C ALA A 58 -0.18 10.74 -3.91
N SER A 59 -0.99 11.46 -4.66
CA SER A 59 -0.70 11.79 -6.05
C SER A 59 0.34 12.89 -6.15
N GLY A 60 1.32 12.69 -7.03
CA GLY A 60 2.29 13.73 -7.37
C GLY A 60 3.38 13.96 -6.34
N VAL A 61 3.46 13.17 -5.29
CA VAL A 61 4.50 13.29 -4.26
C VAL A 61 5.01 11.91 -3.87
N PRO A 62 6.24 11.83 -3.37
CA PRO A 62 6.73 10.55 -2.82
C PRO A 62 5.93 10.16 -1.58
N GLY A 63 5.72 8.89 -1.41
CA GLY A 63 5.00 8.39 -0.23
C GLY A 63 4.81 6.90 -0.26
N SER A 64 4.27 6.38 0.82
CA SER A 64 4.00 4.96 0.94
C SER A 64 2.86 4.53 0.03
N HIS A 65 3.00 3.34 -0.55
CA HIS A 65 1.84 2.64 -1.09
C HIS A 65 1.02 2.13 0.09
N VAL A 66 -0.28 2.17 -0.04
CA VAL A 66 -1.19 1.74 1.02
C VAL A 66 -2.20 0.80 0.39
N VAL A 67 -2.48 -0.31 1.08
CA VAL A 67 -3.40 -1.32 0.57
C VAL A 67 -4.41 -1.68 1.64
N ILE A 68 -5.71 -1.63 1.28
CA ILE A 68 -6.77 -2.14 2.13
C ILE A 68 -7.02 -3.58 1.69
N LYS A 69 -6.88 -4.51 2.62
CA LYS A 69 -7.17 -5.93 2.33
C LYS A 69 -8.66 -6.13 2.33
N ILE A 70 -9.17 -6.72 1.25
CA ILE A 70 -10.61 -6.91 1.05
C ILE A 70 -10.93 -8.40 1.07
N ASP A 71 -11.89 -8.78 1.90
CA ASP A 71 -12.43 -10.14 1.89
C ASP A 71 -13.80 -10.13 1.22
N ASP A 72 -14.86 -10.05 2.01
CA ASP A 72 -16.22 -10.12 1.50
C ASP A 72 -16.89 -8.77 1.37
N GLU A 73 -16.54 -7.84 2.25
CA GLU A 73 -17.19 -6.54 2.30
C GLU A 73 -16.33 -5.48 1.64
N LYS A 74 -17.00 -4.52 1.02
CA LYS A 74 -16.33 -3.35 0.49
C LYS A 74 -16.36 -2.24 1.52
N PRO A 75 -15.29 -1.46 1.63
CA PRO A 75 -15.28 -0.33 2.56
C PRO A 75 -16.21 0.76 2.08
N SER A 76 -16.77 1.49 3.04
CA SER A 76 -17.59 2.66 2.74
C SER A 76 -16.70 3.80 2.26
N LYS A 77 -17.33 4.85 1.71
CA LYS A 77 -16.59 6.03 1.32
C LYS A 77 -15.89 6.69 2.51
N GLY A 78 -16.50 6.60 3.69
CA GLY A 78 -15.89 7.13 4.91
C GLY A 78 -14.62 6.38 5.26
N THR A 79 -14.64 5.05 5.16
CA THR A 79 -13.47 4.23 5.40
C THR A 79 -12.37 4.56 4.40
N ILE A 80 -12.73 4.68 3.12
CA ILE A 80 -11.77 5.04 2.08
C ILE A 80 -11.11 6.38 2.42
N ARG A 81 -11.88 7.35 2.87
CA ARG A 81 -11.35 8.66 3.24
C ARG A 81 -10.39 8.57 4.42
N GLU A 82 -10.72 7.75 5.43
CA GLU A 82 -9.84 7.58 6.58
C GLU A 82 -8.51 6.94 6.17
N VAL A 83 -8.56 5.95 5.30
CA VAL A 83 -7.31 5.32 4.82
C VAL A 83 -6.55 6.29 3.93
N ALA A 84 -7.25 7.10 3.13
CA ALA A 84 -6.58 8.10 2.31
C ALA A 84 -5.83 9.12 3.16
N LYS A 85 -6.35 9.48 4.35
CA LYS A 85 -5.60 10.34 5.28
C LYS A 85 -4.30 9.67 5.71
N ILE A 86 -4.34 8.36 5.95
CA ILE A 86 -3.14 7.61 6.30
C ILE A 86 -2.13 7.68 5.16
N ALA A 87 -2.58 7.50 3.92
CA ALA A 87 -1.68 7.60 2.77
C ALA A 87 -1.08 9.00 2.67
N ALA A 88 -1.87 10.04 2.86
CA ALA A 88 -1.39 11.41 2.82
C ALA A 88 -0.37 11.68 3.93
N GLN A 89 -0.63 11.16 5.13
CA GLN A 89 0.26 11.34 6.28
C GLN A 89 1.57 10.59 6.13
N ASN A 90 1.59 9.56 5.29
CA ASN A 90 2.79 8.77 5.00
C ASN A 90 3.40 9.17 3.65
N SER A 91 3.23 10.43 3.28
CA SER A 91 3.77 10.98 2.04
C SER A 91 4.48 12.29 2.33
N LYS A 92 5.10 12.85 1.32
CA LYS A 92 5.71 14.17 1.41
C LYS A 92 4.71 15.29 1.19
N GLY A 93 3.46 14.96 0.91
CA GLY A 93 2.41 15.94 0.72
C GLY A 93 2.09 16.69 2.00
N LYS A 94 1.68 17.95 1.85
CA LYS A 94 1.33 18.81 2.98
C LYS A 94 0.01 19.48 2.70
N GLY A 95 -0.75 19.74 3.77
CA GLY A 95 -2.05 20.35 3.64
C GLY A 95 -2.98 19.45 2.87
N LYS A 96 -3.63 20.00 1.86
CA LYS A 96 -4.60 19.26 1.06
C LYS A 96 -3.87 18.40 0.04
N VAL A 97 -4.14 17.10 0.06
CA VAL A 97 -3.45 16.13 -0.78
C VAL A 97 -4.49 15.32 -1.53
N ASP A 98 -4.24 15.11 -2.83
CA ASP A 98 -5.04 14.22 -3.64
C ASP A 98 -4.50 12.81 -3.46
N VAL A 99 -5.37 11.86 -3.13
CA VAL A 99 -4.98 10.45 -2.99
C VAL A 99 -5.70 9.67 -4.07
N VAL A 100 -4.93 9.00 -4.92
CA VAL A 100 -5.49 8.12 -5.94
C VAL A 100 -5.73 6.77 -5.32
N TYR A 101 -6.87 6.15 -5.64
CA TYR A 101 -7.14 4.79 -5.20
C TYR A 101 -7.82 4.01 -6.32
N THR A 102 -7.56 2.71 -6.33
CA THR A 102 -8.05 1.84 -7.39
C THR A 102 -7.93 0.39 -6.93
N ASP A 103 -8.56 -0.52 -7.65
CA ASP A 103 -8.33 -1.95 -7.46
C ASP A 103 -6.84 -2.24 -7.73
N ALA A 104 -6.22 -3.06 -6.89
CA ALA A 104 -4.80 -3.38 -7.04
C ALA A 104 -4.48 -3.96 -8.42
N LYS A 105 -5.43 -4.61 -9.08
CA LYS A 105 -5.21 -5.17 -10.43
C LYS A 105 -4.92 -4.09 -11.47
N ASN A 106 -5.24 -2.84 -11.18
CA ASN A 106 -5.03 -1.72 -12.11
C ASN A 106 -3.67 -1.05 -11.91
N VAL A 107 -2.81 -1.63 -11.08
CA VAL A 107 -1.48 -1.11 -10.79
C VAL A 107 -0.47 -2.12 -11.30
N THR A 108 0.47 -1.67 -12.13
CA THR A 108 1.44 -2.58 -12.76
C THR A 108 2.87 -2.10 -12.52
N LYS A 109 3.77 -3.06 -12.46
CA LYS A 109 5.20 -2.82 -12.30
C LYS A 109 5.94 -3.56 -13.41
N THR A 110 6.86 -2.86 -14.08
CA THR A 110 7.69 -3.47 -15.11
C THR A 110 9.16 -3.20 -14.79
N SER A 111 10.05 -3.85 -15.53
CA SER A 111 11.49 -3.67 -15.35
C SER A 111 11.93 -2.24 -15.69
N LYS A 112 11.08 -1.47 -16.36
CA LYS A 112 11.41 -0.08 -16.70
C LYS A 112 11.14 0.89 -15.57
N HIS A 113 10.40 0.46 -14.56
CA HIS A 113 10.10 1.31 -13.41
C HIS A 113 11.27 1.30 -12.43
N ASN A 114 11.55 2.46 -11.85
CA ASN A 114 12.50 2.55 -10.75
C ASN A 114 11.88 1.95 -9.49
N VAL A 115 12.72 1.72 -8.48
CA VAL A 115 12.25 1.20 -7.20
C VAL A 115 11.18 2.14 -6.65
N GLY A 116 10.06 1.55 -6.26
CA GLY A 116 8.93 2.31 -5.71
C GLY A 116 8.03 2.94 -6.74
N GLN A 117 8.36 2.85 -8.03
CA GLN A 117 7.52 3.39 -9.09
C GLN A 117 6.64 2.32 -9.70
N VAL A 118 5.42 2.70 -10.05
CA VAL A 118 4.46 1.80 -10.70
C VAL A 118 3.64 2.63 -11.69
N SER A 119 2.92 1.94 -12.57
CA SER A 119 1.93 2.58 -13.44
C SER A 119 0.55 2.30 -12.90
N VAL A 120 -0.30 3.31 -12.90
CA VAL A 120 -1.69 3.21 -12.46
C VAL A 120 -2.58 3.48 -13.65
N ASP A 121 -3.60 2.64 -13.84
CA ASP A 121 -4.59 2.90 -14.88
C ASP A 121 -5.56 3.95 -14.35
N TYR A 122 -5.27 5.20 -14.66
CA TYR A 122 -6.07 6.33 -14.15
C TYR A 122 -7.50 6.35 -14.68
N SER A 123 -7.76 5.68 -15.80
CA SER A 123 -9.13 5.61 -16.33
C SER A 123 -10.03 4.74 -15.45
N LYS A 124 -9.43 3.92 -14.57
CA LYS A 124 -10.17 3.04 -13.67
C LYS A 124 -9.91 3.39 -12.21
N SER A 125 -9.48 4.60 -11.95
CA SER A 125 -9.10 5.06 -10.62
C SER A 125 -9.96 6.23 -10.20
N ASP A 126 -10.00 6.46 -8.90
CA ASP A 126 -10.68 7.60 -8.31
C ASP A 126 -9.69 8.40 -7.49
N ILE A 127 -10.09 9.63 -7.19
CA ILE A 127 -9.26 10.51 -6.36
C ILE A 127 -10.11 11.01 -5.21
N VAL A 128 -9.54 11.03 -4.03
CA VAL A 128 -10.15 11.64 -2.86
C VAL A 128 -9.18 12.68 -2.31
N LYS A 129 -9.70 13.85 -1.95
CA LYS A 129 -8.90 14.93 -1.39
C LYS A 129 -8.99 14.86 0.12
N VAL A 130 -7.84 14.86 0.77
CA VAL A 130 -7.78 14.79 2.24
C VAL A 130 -6.69 15.74 2.73
N TYR A 131 -6.69 16.00 4.02
CA TYR A 131 -5.64 16.80 4.64
C TYR A 131 -4.64 15.87 5.31
N ALA A 132 -3.37 16.11 5.04
CA ALA A 132 -2.28 15.31 5.59
C ALA A 132 -2.06 15.59 7.08
N ASN A 133 -2.51 16.73 7.55
CA ASN A 133 -2.31 17.13 8.95
C ASN A 133 -3.53 17.80 9.53
#